data_22c09bc745d13c80c538ee62912b6302
#
_entry.id   22c09bc745d13c80c538ee62912b6302
#
_cell.length_a   1.000
_cell.length_b   1.000
_cell.length_c   1.000
_cell.angle_alpha   90.00
_cell.angle_beta   90.00
_cell.angle_gamma   90.00
#
_symmetry.space_group_name_H-M   'P 1'
#
loop_
_entity.id
_entity.type
_entity.pdbx_description
1 polymer ?
#
loop_
_entity_poly.entity_id
_entity_poly.type
_entity_poly.pdbx_seq_one_letter_code
_entity_poly.pdbx_strand_id
1 'polypeptide(L)'
;MIDLLYNELLQYRQSYQTVVEQFSEEVRDQEEALAEQVYQNVLRESAKEFERFRVVDNPKLENIQSLPLRSLLSARMMEAKRSNIPVTCDIPEEISGFTMNVVDLTLLVSIFFSNAIDESKQVPASQIKFSFHRHDKDGSYHFVMENRTQEEKVDLDAIMQEENQKKTSGLNLHSAKDILRKYSDANLITSSGDYLFKQELILNKM
;
A
#
# COMPACT_ATOMS: atom_id res chain seq x y z
N MET A 1 16.55 -16.60 -19.00
CA MET A 1 15.83 -15.31 -19.11
C MET A 1 14.85 -15.11 -17.95
N ILE A 2 13.96 -16.07 -17.65
CA ILE A 2 13.01 -16.00 -16.52
C ILE A 2 13.73 -15.96 -15.17
N ASP A 3 14.79 -16.76 -14.99
CA ASP A 3 15.56 -16.81 -13.74
C ASP A 3 16.36 -15.53 -13.47
N LEU A 4 16.82 -14.85 -14.53
CA LEU A 4 17.51 -13.56 -14.41
C LEU A 4 16.53 -12.48 -13.94
N LEU A 5 15.36 -12.43 -14.55
CA LEU A 5 14.26 -11.53 -14.15
C LEU A 5 13.80 -11.77 -12.71
N TYR A 6 13.73 -13.04 -12.30
CA TYR A 6 13.35 -13.44 -10.96
C TYR A 6 14.37 -12.99 -9.91
N ASN A 7 15.67 -13.17 -10.19
CA ASN A 7 16.74 -12.74 -9.28
C ASN A 7 16.84 -11.22 -9.18
N GLU A 8 16.66 -10.50 -10.28
CA GLU A 8 16.62 -9.03 -10.26
C GLU A 8 15.43 -8.50 -9.47
N LEU A 9 14.27 -9.12 -9.59
CA LEU A 9 13.08 -8.77 -8.79
C LEU A 9 13.24 -9.09 -7.30
N LEU A 10 13.97 -10.18 -6.96
CA LEU A 10 14.31 -10.49 -5.57
C LEU A 10 15.27 -9.46 -4.97
N GLN A 11 16.29 -9.05 -5.74
CA GLN A 11 17.22 -7.99 -5.32
C GLN A 11 16.49 -6.67 -5.15
N TYR A 12 15.56 -6.35 -6.07
CA TYR A 12 14.72 -5.16 -5.96
C TYR A 12 13.83 -5.17 -4.71
N ARG A 13 13.19 -6.32 -4.42
CA ARG A 13 12.39 -6.49 -3.20
C ARG A 13 13.23 -6.30 -1.94
N GLN A 14 14.46 -6.84 -1.91
CA GLN A 14 15.37 -6.67 -0.77
C GLN A 14 15.80 -5.21 -0.63
N SER A 15 16.15 -4.55 -1.73
CA SER A 15 16.51 -3.13 -1.73
C SER A 15 15.34 -2.26 -1.25
N TYR A 16 14.12 -2.55 -1.71
CA TYR A 16 12.91 -1.83 -1.30
C TYR A 16 12.60 -2.05 0.19
N GLN A 17 12.69 -3.30 0.70
CA GLN A 17 12.53 -3.59 2.12
C GLN A 17 13.58 -2.87 2.97
N THR A 18 14.84 -2.91 2.56
CA THR A 18 15.95 -2.22 3.26
C THR A 18 15.73 -0.72 3.30
N VAL A 19 15.22 -0.13 2.22
CA VAL A 19 14.90 1.29 2.15
C VAL A 19 13.73 1.66 3.04
N VAL A 20 12.67 0.86 3.06
CA VAL A 20 11.52 1.08 3.95
C VAL A 20 11.92 0.90 5.42
N GLU A 21 12.78 -0.06 5.72
CA GLU A 21 13.31 -0.29 7.06
C GLU A 21 14.25 0.83 7.51
N GLN A 22 15.20 1.24 6.68
CA GLN A 22 16.09 2.38 6.94
C GLN A 22 15.32 3.68 7.07
N PHE A 23 14.32 3.90 6.20
CA PHE A 23 13.45 5.06 6.27
C PHE A 23 12.63 5.10 7.56
N SER A 24 12.13 3.95 8.02
CA SER A 24 11.39 3.87 9.29
C SER A 24 12.27 4.07 10.53
N GLU A 25 13.57 3.78 10.45
CA GLU A 25 14.54 4.05 11.52
C GLU A 25 15.04 5.51 11.49
N GLU A 26 15.32 6.07 10.31
CA GLU A 26 15.86 7.43 10.14
C GLU A 26 14.79 8.52 10.32
N VAL A 27 13.54 8.29 9.93
CA VAL A 27 12.41 9.22 10.19
C VAL A 27 12.12 9.34 11.69
N ARG A 28 12.62 8.40 12.49
CA ARG A 28 12.48 8.47 13.95
C ARG A 28 13.33 9.57 14.59
N ASP A 29 14.44 9.97 13.94
CA ASP A 29 15.47 10.79 14.60
C ASP A 29 15.98 12.01 13.82
N GLN A 30 15.57 12.28 12.57
CA GLN A 30 16.15 13.41 11.81
C GLN A 30 15.16 14.12 10.86
N GLU A 31 15.47 15.41 10.63
CA GLU A 31 14.73 16.44 9.90
C GLU A 31 14.14 16.00 8.54
N GLU A 32 12.92 16.43 8.30
CA GLU A 32 12.06 16.22 7.13
C GLU A 32 12.75 16.37 5.76
N ALA A 33 13.77 17.22 5.68
CA ALA A 33 14.55 17.48 4.45
C ALA A 33 15.47 16.32 4.04
N LEU A 34 16.03 15.56 5.00
CA LEU A 34 16.92 14.43 4.72
C LEU A 34 16.09 13.20 4.28
N ALA A 35 14.95 13.00 4.91
CA ALA A 35 14.00 11.98 4.57
C ALA A 35 13.48 12.15 3.12
N GLU A 36 13.18 13.38 2.73
CA GLU A 36 12.76 13.71 1.35
C GLU A 36 13.89 13.46 0.34
N GLN A 37 15.14 13.76 0.66
CA GLN A 37 16.29 13.51 -0.24
C GLN A 37 16.57 12.02 -0.45
N VAL A 38 16.54 11.23 0.61
CA VAL A 38 16.70 9.76 0.54
C VAL A 38 15.57 9.16 -0.27
N TYR A 39 14.34 9.58 -0.01
CA TYR A 39 13.16 9.17 -0.75
C TYR A 39 13.26 9.48 -2.25
N GLN A 40 13.62 10.72 -2.61
CA GLN A 40 13.75 11.12 -4.02
C GLN A 40 14.86 10.32 -4.74
N ASN A 41 15.96 10.01 -4.08
CA ASN A 41 17.03 9.23 -4.67
C ASN A 41 16.61 7.77 -4.91
N VAL A 42 15.98 7.14 -3.93
CA VAL A 42 15.49 5.77 -4.04
C VAL A 42 14.40 5.65 -5.09
N LEU A 43 13.47 6.59 -5.13
CA LEU A 43 12.41 6.59 -6.14
C LEU A 43 12.94 6.82 -7.55
N ARG A 44 13.93 7.69 -7.71
CA ARG A 44 14.51 7.98 -9.03
C ARG A 44 15.28 6.80 -9.59
N GLU A 45 15.97 6.04 -8.76
CA GLU A 45 16.65 4.80 -9.19
C GLU A 45 15.63 3.69 -9.47
N SER A 46 14.66 3.51 -8.58
CA SER A 46 13.59 2.54 -8.76
C SER A 46 12.73 2.83 -10.01
N ALA A 47 12.42 4.09 -10.27
CA ALA A 47 11.62 4.47 -11.44
C ALA A 47 12.32 4.14 -12.76
N LYS A 48 13.66 4.34 -12.85
CA LYS A 48 14.44 4.00 -14.04
C LYS A 48 14.50 2.50 -14.31
N GLU A 49 14.48 1.69 -13.27
CA GLU A 49 14.42 0.23 -13.39
C GLU A 49 13.01 -0.24 -13.73
N PHE A 50 11.96 0.37 -13.16
CA PHE A 50 10.57 0.04 -13.48
C PHE A 50 10.16 0.37 -14.91
N GLU A 51 10.67 1.45 -15.52
CA GLU A 51 10.44 1.73 -16.94
C GLU A 51 10.99 0.61 -17.86
N ARG A 52 12.04 -0.09 -17.43
CA ARG A 52 12.58 -1.27 -18.14
C ARG A 52 11.72 -2.52 -17.96
N PHE A 53 10.94 -2.60 -16.89
CA PHE A 53 10.12 -3.76 -16.57
C PHE A 53 8.63 -3.39 -16.60
N ARG A 54 8.03 -3.36 -17.78
CA ARG A 54 6.56 -3.38 -17.94
C ARG A 54 6.02 -4.76 -17.51
N VAL A 55 6.15 -5.09 -16.21
CA VAL A 55 5.91 -6.45 -15.72
C VAL A 55 4.45 -6.71 -15.35
N VAL A 56 3.67 -5.69 -15.05
CA VAL A 56 2.22 -5.82 -14.90
C VAL A 56 1.58 -4.83 -15.85
N ASP A 57 1.20 -5.34 -17.02
CA ASP A 57 0.43 -4.59 -18.00
C ASP A 57 -1.02 -4.46 -17.49
N ASN A 58 -1.21 -3.61 -16.47
CA ASN A 58 -2.54 -3.26 -16.00
C ASN A 58 -2.80 -1.80 -16.38
N PRO A 59 -3.53 -1.56 -17.49
CA PRO A 59 -3.76 -0.22 -18.01
C PRO A 59 -4.49 0.69 -17.01
N LYS A 60 -5.20 0.14 -16.03
CA LYS A 60 -5.86 0.94 -14.98
C LYS A 60 -4.89 1.66 -14.06
N LEU A 61 -3.67 1.11 -13.87
CA LEU A 61 -2.64 1.77 -13.06
C LEU A 61 -2.07 3.03 -13.74
N GLU A 62 -2.22 3.17 -15.06
CA GLU A 62 -1.79 4.36 -15.81
C GLU A 62 -2.57 5.61 -15.38
N ASN A 63 -3.78 5.43 -14.84
CA ASN A 63 -4.57 6.51 -14.29
C ASN A 63 -3.97 7.12 -13.01
N ILE A 64 -3.01 6.47 -12.36
CA ILE A 64 -2.30 7.03 -11.19
C ILE A 64 -1.10 7.84 -11.66
N GLN A 65 -1.15 9.14 -11.49
CA GLN A 65 -0.08 10.07 -11.91
C GLN A 65 1.17 9.97 -11.04
N SER A 66 1.01 9.60 -9.77
CA SER A 66 2.13 9.38 -8.86
C SER A 66 2.90 8.11 -9.23
N LEU A 67 4.10 8.26 -9.78
CA LEU A 67 4.97 7.15 -10.15
C LEU A 67 5.31 6.23 -8.95
N PRO A 68 5.66 6.77 -7.75
CA PRO A 68 5.90 5.95 -6.57
C PRO A 68 4.72 5.05 -6.20
N LEU A 69 3.52 5.62 -6.15
CA LEU A 69 2.31 4.89 -5.80
C LEU A 69 1.98 3.83 -6.85
N ARG A 70 2.09 4.17 -8.14
CA ARG A 70 1.90 3.23 -9.24
C ARG A 70 2.87 2.07 -9.18
N SER A 71 4.14 2.35 -8.91
CA SER A 71 5.21 1.35 -8.77
C SER A 71 4.94 0.41 -7.60
N LEU A 72 4.57 0.96 -6.44
CA LEU A 72 4.18 0.15 -5.28
C LEU A 72 3.01 -0.79 -5.60
N LEU A 73 1.94 -0.26 -6.18
CA LEU A 73 0.75 -1.06 -6.53
C LEU A 73 1.10 -2.20 -7.48
N SER A 74 1.91 -1.94 -8.51
CA SER A 74 2.42 -2.97 -9.41
C SER A 74 3.19 -4.06 -8.66
N ALA A 75 4.10 -3.68 -7.76
CA ALA A 75 4.90 -4.63 -6.97
C ALA A 75 4.02 -5.49 -6.05
N ARG A 76 3.05 -4.88 -5.38
CA ARG A 76 2.11 -5.59 -4.49
C ARG A 76 1.17 -6.54 -5.24
N MET A 77 0.69 -6.15 -6.41
CA MET A 77 -0.11 -7.04 -7.27
C MET A 77 0.72 -8.24 -7.72
N MET A 78 1.99 -8.06 -8.04
CA MET A 78 2.89 -9.16 -8.38
C MET A 78 3.14 -10.09 -7.19
N GLU A 79 3.34 -9.55 -5.99
CA GLU A 79 3.50 -10.32 -4.76
C GLU A 79 2.28 -11.19 -4.49
N ALA A 80 1.07 -10.63 -4.57
CA ALA A 80 -0.18 -11.38 -4.45
C ALA A 80 -0.29 -12.47 -5.51
N LYS A 81 0.03 -12.17 -6.77
CA LYS A 81 0.03 -13.14 -7.87
C LYS A 81 0.99 -14.31 -7.62
N ARG A 82 2.17 -14.06 -7.07
CA ARG A 82 3.13 -15.12 -6.69
C ARG A 82 2.60 -16.01 -5.58
N SER A 83 1.78 -15.45 -4.70
CA SER A 83 1.08 -16.19 -3.65
C SER A 83 -0.22 -16.85 -4.14
N ASN A 84 -0.48 -16.86 -5.45
CA ASN A 84 -1.71 -17.34 -6.08
C ASN A 84 -2.98 -16.63 -5.57
N ILE A 85 -2.86 -15.36 -5.18
CA ILE A 85 -3.99 -14.55 -4.74
C ILE A 85 -4.41 -13.63 -5.90
N PRO A 86 -5.60 -13.82 -6.50
CA PRO A 86 -6.12 -12.93 -7.52
C PRO A 86 -6.31 -11.51 -6.98
N VAL A 87 -5.89 -10.51 -7.75
CA VAL A 87 -6.12 -9.09 -7.42
C VAL A 87 -6.97 -8.44 -8.50
N THR A 88 -8.08 -7.85 -8.09
CA THR A 88 -8.90 -6.99 -8.96
C THR A 88 -8.62 -5.54 -8.64
N CYS A 89 -8.32 -4.77 -9.69
CA CYS A 89 -8.03 -3.34 -9.61
C CYS A 89 -9.11 -2.56 -10.35
N ASP A 90 -9.62 -1.49 -9.74
CA ASP A 90 -10.54 -0.56 -10.39
C ASP A 90 -10.14 0.90 -10.11
N ILE A 91 -9.67 1.58 -11.18
CA ILE A 91 -9.23 2.99 -11.16
C ILE A 91 -9.80 3.63 -12.43
N PRO A 92 -11.05 4.09 -12.37
CA PRO A 92 -11.79 4.49 -13.58
C PRO A 92 -11.31 5.82 -14.16
N GLU A 93 -10.64 6.66 -13.37
CA GLU A 93 -10.27 8.01 -13.74
C GLU A 93 -8.88 8.39 -13.26
N GLU A 94 -8.37 9.52 -13.72
CA GLU A 94 -7.06 10.03 -13.32
C GLU A 94 -7.03 10.42 -11.83
N ILE A 95 -6.02 9.90 -11.13
CA ILE A 95 -5.77 10.14 -9.72
C ILE A 95 -4.54 11.02 -9.56
N SER A 96 -4.78 12.27 -9.12
CA SER A 96 -3.72 13.28 -8.93
C SER A 96 -4.19 14.38 -7.97
N GLY A 97 -3.25 15.10 -7.34
CA GLY A 97 -3.56 16.32 -6.57
C GLY A 97 -4.34 16.05 -5.26
N PHE A 98 -3.92 15.07 -4.48
CA PHE A 98 -4.41 14.86 -3.11
C PHE A 98 -3.53 15.58 -2.10
N THR A 99 -4.10 15.94 -0.92
CA THR A 99 -3.42 16.74 0.11
C THR A 99 -2.36 15.96 0.89
N MET A 100 -2.49 14.64 0.97
CA MET A 100 -1.53 13.78 1.67
C MET A 100 -0.20 13.70 0.92
N ASN A 101 0.92 13.75 1.66
CA ASN A 101 2.24 13.50 1.09
C ASN A 101 2.28 12.11 0.42
N VAL A 102 2.85 12.04 -0.77
CA VAL A 102 2.89 10.80 -1.57
C VAL A 102 3.65 9.67 -0.87
N VAL A 103 4.66 9.98 -0.04
CA VAL A 103 5.39 8.99 0.76
C VAL A 103 4.45 8.35 1.77
N ASP A 104 3.78 9.17 2.58
CA ASP A 104 2.86 8.70 3.61
C ASP A 104 1.71 7.89 3.00
N LEU A 105 1.17 8.31 1.85
CA LEU A 105 0.17 7.55 1.11
C LEU A 105 0.73 6.20 0.63
N THR A 106 1.93 6.18 0.08
CA THR A 106 2.59 4.97 -0.38
C THR A 106 2.81 3.98 0.77
N LEU A 107 3.22 4.47 1.94
CA LEU A 107 3.36 3.65 3.16
C LEU A 107 2.01 3.08 3.62
N LEU A 108 0.96 3.90 3.69
CA LEU A 108 -0.38 3.43 4.06
C LEU A 108 -0.88 2.33 3.13
N VAL A 109 -0.78 2.54 1.83
CA VAL A 109 -1.19 1.56 0.81
C VAL A 109 -0.35 0.28 0.93
N SER A 110 0.96 0.41 1.23
CA SER A 110 1.83 -0.75 1.49
C SER A 110 1.38 -1.57 2.69
N ILE A 111 0.99 -0.90 3.79
CA ILE A 111 0.46 -1.56 5.00
C ILE A 111 -0.83 -2.32 4.66
N PHE A 112 -1.77 -1.68 3.96
CA PHE A 112 -3.04 -2.31 3.60
C PHE A 112 -2.84 -3.55 2.73
N PHE A 113 -1.97 -3.46 1.71
CA PHE A 113 -1.65 -4.62 0.87
C PHE A 113 -0.97 -5.75 1.64
N SER A 114 -0.01 -5.43 2.53
CA SER A 114 0.64 -6.46 3.35
C SER A 114 -0.38 -7.22 4.19
N ASN A 115 -1.26 -6.51 4.89
CA ASN A 115 -2.31 -7.12 5.70
C ASN A 115 -3.25 -7.97 4.85
N ALA A 116 -3.70 -7.44 3.70
CA ALA A 116 -4.60 -8.15 2.80
C ALA A 116 -3.95 -9.43 2.22
N ILE A 117 -2.66 -9.38 1.85
CA ILE A 117 -1.93 -10.54 1.32
C ILE A 117 -1.74 -11.59 2.41
N ASP A 118 -1.33 -11.20 3.62
CA ASP A 118 -1.04 -12.13 4.71
C ASP A 118 -2.31 -12.84 5.19
N GLU A 119 -3.43 -12.12 5.30
CA GLU A 119 -4.72 -12.72 5.61
C GLU A 119 -5.21 -13.63 4.48
N SER A 120 -5.08 -13.19 3.23
CA SER A 120 -5.51 -13.95 2.06
C SER A 120 -4.76 -15.27 1.87
N LYS A 121 -3.50 -15.39 2.34
CA LYS A 121 -2.74 -16.65 2.33
C LYS A 121 -3.39 -17.72 3.22
N GLN A 122 -4.15 -17.31 4.22
CA GLN A 122 -4.78 -18.20 5.20
C GLN A 122 -6.20 -18.63 4.79
N VAL A 123 -6.79 -17.96 3.79
CA VAL A 123 -8.17 -18.17 3.35
C VAL A 123 -8.20 -18.86 1.98
N PRO A 124 -8.75 -20.09 1.88
CA PRO A 124 -8.87 -20.77 0.59
C PRO A 124 -9.67 -19.95 -0.42
N ALA A 125 -9.20 -19.93 -1.67
CA ALA A 125 -9.82 -19.18 -2.76
C ALA A 125 -10.06 -17.69 -2.45
N SER A 126 -9.19 -17.10 -1.63
CA SER A 126 -9.23 -15.67 -1.33
C SER A 126 -8.90 -14.83 -2.56
N GLN A 127 -9.36 -13.60 -2.54
CA GLN A 127 -9.04 -12.58 -3.52
C GLN A 127 -8.91 -11.22 -2.83
N ILE A 128 -8.09 -10.36 -3.42
CA ILE A 128 -7.97 -8.96 -3.01
C ILE A 128 -8.63 -8.10 -4.07
N LYS A 129 -9.44 -7.14 -3.64
CA LYS A 129 -10.00 -6.11 -4.51
C LYS A 129 -9.54 -4.76 -4.01
N PHE A 130 -9.11 -3.90 -4.92
CA PHE A 130 -8.89 -2.51 -4.58
C PHE A 130 -9.42 -1.59 -5.67
N SER A 131 -9.88 -0.42 -5.24
CA SER A 131 -10.28 0.66 -6.13
C SER A 131 -9.70 1.96 -5.65
N PHE A 132 -9.45 2.88 -6.58
CA PHE A 132 -9.07 4.23 -6.28
C PHE A 132 -9.86 5.14 -7.21
N HIS A 133 -10.79 5.89 -6.66
CA HIS A 133 -11.73 6.70 -7.42
C HIS A 133 -12.02 8.02 -6.70
N ARG A 134 -12.51 8.97 -7.47
CA ARG A 134 -12.98 10.25 -6.95
C ARG A 134 -14.47 10.16 -6.62
N HIS A 135 -14.85 10.76 -5.50
CA HIS A 135 -16.25 10.85 -5.12
C HIS A 135 -16.89 12.09 -5.76
N ASP A 136 -18.03 11.91 -6.49
CA ASP A 136 -18.64 12.95 -7.32
C ASP A 136 -19.17 14.16 -6.54
N LYS A 137 -19.57 13.97 -5.26
CA LYS A 137 -20.24 15.00 -4.47
C LYS A 137 -19.29 16.03 -3.89
N ASP A 138 -18.16 15.58 -3.36
CA ASP A 138 -17.20 16.43 -2.63
C ASP A 138 -15.81 16.46 -3.26
N GLY A 139 -15.58 15.63 -4.29
CA GLY A 139 -14.33 15.56 -5.02
C GLY A 139 -13.21 14.87 -4.25
N SER A 140 -13.49 14.28 -3.08
CA SER A 140 -12.54 13.49 -2.31
C SER A 140 -12.11 12.24 -3.08
N TYR A 141 -10.92 11.73 -2.80
CA TYR A 141 -10.43 10.47 -3.33
C TYR A 141 -10.64 9.35 -2.30
N HIS A 142 -11.18 8.23 -2.77
CA HIS A 142 -11.41 7.04 -1.98
C HIS A 142 -10.51 5.90 -2.47
N PHE A 143 -9.54 5.52 -1.65
CA PHE A 143 -8.79 4.29 -1.84
C PHE A 143 -9.44 3.20 -1.00
N VAL A 144 -10.01 2.21 -1.65
CA VAL A 144 -10.74 1.12 -0.98
C VAL A 144 -10.00 -0.18 -1.23
N MET A 145 -9.77 -0.96 -0.18
CA MET A 145 -9.22 -2.30 -0.26
C MET A 145 -10.11 -3.28 0.49
N GLU A 146 -10.37 -4.43 -0.13
CA GLU A 146 -11.17 -5.52 0.41
C GLU A 146 -10.44 -6.85 0.23
N ASN A 147 -10.46 -7.68 1.28
CA ASN A 147 -10.03 -9.07 1.22
C ASN A 147 -10.96 -9.98 2.03
N ARG A 148 -10.89 -11.29 1.77
CA ARG A 148 -11.59 -12.28 2.60
C ARG A 148 -10.84 -12.57 3.87
N THR A 149 -11.59 -12.93 4.93
CA THR A 149 -11.09 -13.33 6.26
C THR A 149 -11.57 -14.73 6.63
N GLN A 150 -10.89 -15.38 7.57
CA GLN A 150 -11.31 -16.67 8.12
C GLN A 150 -12.55 -16.54 9.01
N GLU A 151 -12.68 -15.43 9.70
CA GLU A 151 -13.77 -15.16 10.61
C GLU A 151 -14.89 -14.38 9.91
N GLU A 152 -16.12 -14.65 10.27
CA GLU A 152 -17.28 -13.91 9.75
C GLU A 152 -17.19 -12.43 10.06
N LYS A 153 -16.65 -12.11 11.24
CA LYS A 153 -16.39 -10.75 11.69
C LYS A 153 -15.11 -10.70 12.51
N VAL A 154 -14.16 -9.92 12.06
CA VAL A 154 -12.88 -9.71 12.75
C VAL A 154 -13.07 -8.70 13.87
N ASP A 155 -12.55 -9.00 15.05
CA ASP A 155 -12.53 -8.07 16.18
C ASP A 155 -11.41 -7.04 15.99
N LEU A 156 -11.79 -5.85 15.52
CA LEU A 156 -10.87 -4.76 15.24
C LEU A 156 -10.16 -4.23 16.50
N ASP A 157 -10.84 -4.28 17.65
CA ASP A 157 -10.28 -3.82 18.91
C ASP A 157 -9.23 -4.80 19.42
N ALA A 158 -9.47 -6.12 19.25
CA ALA A 158 -8.51 -7.15 19.61
C ALA A 158 -7.23 -7.05 18.77
N ILE A 159 -7.34 -6.88 17.44
CA ILE A 159 -6.18 -6.68 16.55
C ILE A 159 -5.34 -5.49 17.00
N MET A 160 -5.98 -4.37 17.31
CA MET A 160 -5.31 -3.17 17.77
C MET A 160 -4.59 -3.35 19.11
N GLN A 161 -5.14 -4.17 20.01
CA GLN A 161 -4.50 -4.47 21.30
C GLN A 161 -3.33 -5.43 21.15
N GLU A 162 -3.45 -6.44 20.30
CA GLU A 162 -2.37 -7.40 20.02
C GLU A 162 -1.16 -6.73 19.35
N GLU A 163 -1.37 -5.84 18.41
CA GLU A 163 -0.30 -5.09 17.75
C GLU A 163 0.46 -4.18 18.73
N ASN A 164 -0.23 -3.59 19.70
CA ASN A 164 0.41 -2.80 20.76
C ASN A 164 1.30 -3.66 21.68
N GLN A 165 1.01 -4.96 21.83
CA GLN A 165 1.79 -5.87 22.68
C GLN A 165 2.94 -6.54 21.93
N LYS A 166 2.77 -6.82 20.63
CA LYS A 166 3.82 -7.33 19.78
C LYS A 166 4.62 -6.14 19.26
N LYS A 167 5.77 -5.85 19.87
CA LYS A 167 6.82 -4.98 19.27
C LYS A 167 7.38 -5.67 18.03
N THR A 168 6.56 -5.92 17.02
CA THR A 168 7.01 -6.44 15.74
C THR A 168 7.62 -5.30 14.95
N SER A 169 8.90 -5.44 14.64
CA SER A 169 9.60 -4.58 13.69
C SER A 169 8.96 -4.75 12.31
N GLY A 170 8.02 -3.88 11.96
CA GLY A 170 7.34 -3.91 10.65
C GLY A 170 6.25 -2.86 10.56
N LEU A 171 5.90 -2.51 9.33
CA LEU A 171 4.77 -1.63 9.04
C LEU A 171 3.46 -2.38 9.36
N ASN A 172 2.67 -1.86 10.31
CA ASN A 172 1.43 -2.45 10.80
C ASN A 172 0.32 -1.40 10.90
N LEU A 173 -0.89 -1.79 11.33
CA LEU A 173 -2.03 -0.87 11.48
C LEU A 173 -1.76 0.26 12.50
N HIS A 174 -0.89 0.03 13.48
CA HIS A 174 -0.46 1.08 14.40
C HIS A 174 0.33 2.17 13.67
N SER A 175 1.28 1.78 12.81
CA SER A 175 2.02 2.69 11.94
C SER A 175 1.10 3.47 11.01
N ALA A 176 0.03 2.83 10.49
CA ALA A 176 -0.98 3.52 9.70
C ALA A 176 -1.70 4.63 10.48
N LYS A 177 -2.04 4.37 11.75
CA LYS A 177 -2.64 5.39 12.62
C LYS A 177 -1.70 6.56 12.89
N ASP A 178 -0.42 6.29 13.12
CA ASP A 178 0.56 7.34 13.39
C ASP A 178 0.77 8.22 12.16
N ILE A 179 0.79 7.64 10.96
CA ILE A 179 0.80 8.42 9.71
C ILE A 179 -0.46 9.29 9.61
N LEU A 180 -1.63 8.71 9.81
CA LEU A 180 -2.90 9.42 9.69
C LEU A 180 -3.06 10.57 10.67
N ARG A 181 -2.47 10.50 11.86
CA ARG A 181 -2.48 11.60 12.84
C ARG A 181 -1.86 12.91 12.33
N LYS A 182 -1.01 12.84 11.30
CA LYS A 182 -0.42 14.02 10.66
C LYS A 182 -1.42 14.76 9.76
N TYR A 183 -2.53 14.12 9.40
CA TYR A 183 -3.48 14.59 8.38
C TYR A 183 -4.88 14.70 8.98
N SER A 184 -5.28 15.92 9.33
CA SER A 184 -6.62 16.18 9.88
C SER A 184 -7.75 16.04 8.85
N ASP A 185 -7.39 16.04 7.58
CA ASP A 185 -8.25 15.98 6.40
C ASP A 185 -8.27 14.60 5.72
N ALA A 186 -7.56 13.62 6.27
CA ALA A 186 -7.61 12.23 5.85
C ALA A 186 -8.37 11.38 6.85
N ASN A 187 -9.17 10.43 6.37
CA ASN A 187 -9.93 9.53 7.22
C ASN A 187 -9.76 8.08 6.78
N LEU A 188 -9.61 7.17 7.74
CA LEU A 188 -9.57 5.72 7.50
C LEU A 188 -10.78 5.07 8.16
N ILE A 189 -11.61 4.45 7.35
CA ILE A 189 -12.75 3.64 7.78
C ILE A 189 -12.36 2.18 7.61
N THR A 190 -12.40 1.42 8.69
CA THR A 190 -12.18 -0.03 8.68
C THR A 190 -13.46 -0.74 9.11
N SER A 191 -13.87 -1.74 8.36
CA SER A 191 -15.04 -2.55 8.66
C SER A 191 -14.79 -4.02 8.39
N SER A 192 -15.47 -4.88 9.12
CA SER A 192 -15.44 -6.33 8.93
C SER A 192 -16.84 -6.92 9.12
N GLY A 193 -17.19 -7.89 8.31
CA GLY A 193 -18.45 -8.63 8.33
C GLY A 193 -18.59 -9.50 7.09
N ASP A 194 -19.40 -10.54 7.16
CA ASP A 194 -19.67 -11.46 6.05
C ASP A 194 -18.40 -12.09 5.45
N TYR A 195 -17.41 -12.41 6.31
CA TYR A 195 -16.08 -12.91 5.90
C TYR A 195 -15.30 -11.93 5.01
N LEU A 196 -15.57 -10.63 5.12
CA LEU A 196 -14.88 -9.57 4.41
C LEU A 196 -14.24 -8.59 5.39
N PHE A 197 -13.05 -8.14 5.06
CA PHE A 197 -12.37 -7.02 5.71
C PHE A 197 -12.21 -5.91 4.68
N LYS A 198 -12.65 -4.72 5.04
CA LYS A 198 -12.57 -3.54 4.18
C LYS A 198 -11.86 -2.40 4.88
N GLN A 199 -10.91 -1.79 4.17
CA GLN A 199 -10.27 -0.53 4.54
C GLN A 199 -10.57 0.51 3.47
N GLU A 200 -11.02 1.68 3.89
CA GLU A 200 -11.34 2.80 3.02
C GLU A 200 -10.62 4.05 3.51
N LEU A 201 -9.62 4.49 2.76
CA LEU A 201 -8.89 5.72 3.01
C LEU A 201 -9.49 6.83 2.16
N ILE A 202 -9.98 7.87 2.83
CA ILE A 202 -10.57 9.06 2.23
C ILE A 202 -9.56 10.19 2.29
N LEU A 203 -9.26 10.78 1.15
CA LEU A 203 -8.29 11.86 0.98
C LEU A 203 -8.96 13.06 0.35
N ASN A 204 -8.71 14.24 0.89
CA ASN A 204 -9.18 15.46 0.24
C ASN A 204 -8.34 15.80 -0.98
N LYS A 205 -8.96 16.47 -1.95
CA LYS A 205 -8.29 17.05 -3.12
C LYS A 205 -7.64 18.39 -2.71
N MET A 206 -6.45 18.65 -3.26
CA MET A 206 -5.84 19.99 -3.24
C MET A 206 -6.68 21.01 -3.96
#